data_118b4c85b1c06a0175b752c3f18fc3cf
#
_entry.id   118b4c85b1c06a0175b752c3f18fc3cf
#
_cell.length_a   1.000
_cell.length_b   1.000
_cell.length_c   1.000
_cell.angle_alpha   90.00
_cell.angle_beta   90.00
_cell.angle_gamma   90.00
#
_symmetry.space_group_name_H-M   'P 1'
#
loop_
_entity.id
_entity.type
_entity.pdbx_description
1 polymer ?
#
loop_
_entity_poly.entity_id
_entity_poly.type
_entity_poly.pdbx_seq_one_letter_code
_entity_poly.pdbx_strand_id
1 'polypeptide(L)'
;ESEQPAVQEEFPERIIGDIGLGIFRTERNVLGKKSSAAIRPYAYFDYGRFFARVDTFGVKTAKLGNGYLELAARATFEVIHSEHGLRQRSSSLPVGIGTYQETSVGGFFLNAFYDINQSRGNLLEAMYAAEFKLAGLTFYPQAGIERRSANYNNYFYGVTTSEAARSRRYHAYRAGSSVDPMLALTVEVPLSQNWFGNITYRRKWLGKAASDSPIVNRSIENLGFVAVSYRFK
;
A
#
# COMPACT_ATOMS: atom_id res chain seq x y z
N GLU A 1 30.66 -5.03 -40.62
CA GLU A 1 29.46 -5.60 -39.97
C GLU A 1 29.01 -4.60 -38.89
N SER A 2 27.93 -3.90 -39.16
CA SER A 2 27.32 -2.96 -38.20
C SER A 2 26.48 -3.79 -37.26
N GLU A 3 26.89 -3.89 -35.99
CA GLU A 3 26.03 -4.39 -34.92
C GLU A 3 24.77 -3.52 -34.87
N GLN A 4 23.62 -4.10 -35.21
CA GLN A 4 22.32 -3.47 -34.93
C GLN A 4 22.16 -3.42 -33.42
N PRO A 5 21.81 -2.27 -32.86
CA PRO A 5 21.51 -2.18 -31.44
C PRO A 5 20.33 -3.13 -31.12
N ALA A 6 20.53 -4.02 -30.15
CA ALA A 6 19.50 -4.93 -29.69
C ALA A 6 18.25 -4.13 -29.34
N VAL A 7 17.14 -4.40 -30.03
CA VAL A 7 15.84 -3.84 -29.72
C VAL A 7 15.50 -4.34 -28.31
N GLN A 8 15.54 -3.45 -27.32
CA GLN A 8 15.06 -3.78 -25.99
C GLN A 8 13.58 -4.12 -26.12
N GLU A 9 13.22 -5.36 -25.82
CA GLU A 9 11.81 -5.75 -25.75
C GLU A 9 11.11 -4.88 -24.70
N GLU A 10 10.09 -4.14 -25.10
CA GLU A 10 9.33 -3.24 -24.22
C GLU A 10 8.69 -3.99 -23.04
N PHE A 11 8.40 -5.28 -23.22
CA PHE A 11 7.82 -6.17 -22.20
C PHE A 11 8.51 -7.54 -22.22
N PRO A 12 9.70 -7.67 -21.62
CA PRO A 12 10.42 -8.94 -21.63
C PRO A 12 9.68 -10.02 -20.81
N GLU A 13 9.51 -11.19 -21.39
CA GLU A 13 8.86 -12.35 -20.74
C GLU A 13 9.82 -13.04 -19.75
N ARG A 14 10.39 -12.26 -18.87
CA ARG A 14 11.22 -12.72 -17.76
C ARG A 14 10.98 -11.83 -16.55
N ILE A 15 11.28 -12.36 -15.36
CA ILE A 15 11.21 -11.59 -14.13
C ILE A 15 12.33 -10.56 -14.11
N ILE A 16 11.97 -9.29 -13.92
CA ILE A 16 12.91 -8.18 -13.68
C ILE A 16 12.50 -7.50 -12.38
N GLY A 17 13.38 -7.54 -11.40
CA GLY A 17 13.15 -7.00 -10.09
C GLY A 17 13.32 -8.02 -8.98
N ASP A 18 12.69 -7.79 -7.84
CA ASP A 18 13.00 -8.42 -6.57
C ASP A 18 11.88 -9.36 -6.12
N ILE A 19 12.26 -10.57 -5.68
CA ILE A 19 11.36 -11.52 -5.01
C ILE A 19 12.06 -12.03 -3.74
N GLY A 20 11.32 -12.08 -2.64
CA GLY A 20 11.87 -12.52 -1.37
C GLY A 20 10.82 -12.73 -0.29
N LEU A 21 11.26 -12.63 0.95
CA LEU A 21 10.43 -12.74 2.14
C LEU A 21 10.74 -11.58 3.09
N GLY A 22 9.76 -11.14 3.82
CA GLY A 22 9.91 -10.10 4.80
C GLY A 22 9.06 -10.32 6.05
N ILE A 23 9.46 -9.65 7.12
CA ILE A 23 8.67 -9.54 8.35
C ILE A 23 8.00 -8.17 8.32
N PHE A 24 6.67 -8.18 8.27
CA PHE A 24 5.83 -7.00 8.23
C PHE A 24 5.22 -6.77 9.60
N ARG A 25 5.35 -5.56 10.13
CA ARG A 25 4.77 -5.14 11.40
C ARG A 25 3.80 -4.00 11.21
N THR A 26 2.60 -4.17 11.78
CA THR A 26 1.59 -3.12 11.87
C THR A 26 1.28 -2.83 13.33
N GLU A 27 1.03 -1.55 13.66
CA GLU A 27 0.66 -1.13 15.00
C GLU A 27 -0.85 -1.01 15.14
N ARG A 28 -1.33 -1.23 16.37
CA ARG A 28 -2.72 -1.05 16.74
C ARG A 28 -3.08 0.44 16.75
N ASN A 29 -4.07 0.83 15.98
CA ASN A 29 -4.63 2.19 15.97
C ASN A 29 -6.15 2.21 16.14
N VAL A 30 -6.81 1.07 15.97
CA VAL A 30 -8.26 0.89 16.09
C VAL A 30 -8.55 -0.24 17.08
N LEU A 31 -9.66 -0.14 17.80
CA LEU A 31 -10.15 -1.21 18.66
C LEU A 31 -10.39 -2.49 17.84
N GLY A 32 -9.99 -3.65 18.38
CA GLY A 32 -10.06 -4.94 17.67
C GLY A 32 -8.93 -5.22 16.68
N LYS A 33 -8.15 -4.22 16.31
CA LYS A 33 -6.90 -4.42 15.55
C LYS A 33 -5.75 -4.72 16.51
N LYS A 34 -5.07 -5.82 16.30
CA LYS A 34 -3.90 -6.20 17.08
C LYS A 34 -2.63 -5.69 16.41
N SER A 35 -1.66 -5.22 17.20
CA SER A 35 -0.30 -5.06 16.69
C SER A 35 0.22 -6.46 16.32
N SER A 36 0.66 -6.62 15.08
CA SER A 36 1.05 -7.93 14.56
C SER A 36 2.36 -7.83 13.79
N ALA A 37 3.13 -8.91 13.88
CA ALA A 37 4.25 -9.15 12.98
C ALA A 37 3.97 -10.46 12.24
N ALA A 38 4.14 -10.46 10.93
CA ALA A 38 3.90 -11.62 10.09
C ALA A 38 4.96 -11.73 8.99
N ILE A 39 5.38 -12.97 8.73
CA ILE A 39 6.21 -13.26 7.56
C ILE A 39 5.29 -13.25 6.34
N ARG A 40 5.67 -12.50 5.30
CA ARG A 40 4.93 -12.39 4.05
C ARG A 40 5.89 -12.40 2.85
N PRO A 41 5.42 -12.82 1.68
CA PRO A 41 6.16 -12.61 0.44
C PRO A 41 6.47 -11.13 0.24
N TYR A 42 7.68 -10.85 -0.23
CA TYR A 42 8.09 -9.55 -0.73
C TYR A 42 8.28 -9.66 -2.25
N ALA A 43 7.61 -8.83 -3.00
CA ALA A 43 7.67 -8.83 -4.45
C ALA A 43 7.68 -7.40 -4.97
N TYR A 44 8.67 -7.07 -5.77
CA TYR A 44 8.75 -5.80 -6.50
C TYR A 44 9.37 -6.09 -7.86
N PHE A 45 8.55 -6.53 -8.82
CA PHE A 45 9.04 -6.98 -10.12
C PHE A 45 8.04 -6.73 -11.24
N ASP A 46 8.56 -6.78 -12.46
CA ASP A 46 7.82 -6.86 -13.70
C ASP A 46 8.03 -8.24 -14.36
N TYR A 47 7.01 -8.77 -15.03
CA TYR A 47 7.05 -9.91 -15.92
C TYR A 47 6.14 -9.64 -17.13
N GLY A 48 6.72 -9.36 -18.27
CA GLY A 48 5.96 -8.89 -19.42
C GLY A 48 5.16 -7.63 -19.04
N ARG A 49 3.85 -7.69 -19.21
CA ARG A 49 2.93 -6.61 -18.81
C ARG A 49 2.51 -6.69 -17.33
N PHE A 50 2.74 -7.81 -16.66
CA PHE A 50 2.39 -7.98 -15.24
C PHE A 50 3.40 -7.27 -14.35
N PHE A 51 2.91 -6.73 -13.24
CA PHE A 51 3.76 -6.15 -12.21
C PHE A 51 3.27 -6.51 -10.80
N ALA A 52 4.21 -6.51 -9.87
CA ALA A 52 3.95 -6.55 -8.44
C ALA A 52 4.78 -5.46 -7.75
N ARG A 53 4.15 -4.72 -6.82
CA ARG A 53 4.78 -3.65 -6.03
C ARG A 53 4.35 -3.79 -4.58
N VAL A 54 4.97 -4.74 -3.87
CA VAL A 54 4.73 -5.10 -2.46
C VAL A 54 3.29 -5.55 -2.20
N ASP A 55 2.34 -4.63 -2.14
CA ASP A 55 0.91 -4.89 -1.87
C ASP A 55 0.01 -4.68 -3.09
N THR A 56 0.53 -4.08 -4.15
CA THR A 56 -0.22 -3.75 -5.37
C THR A 56 0.31 -4.58 -6.54
N PHE A 57 -0.59 -5.21 -7.27
CA PHE A 57 -0.27 -6.03 -8.43
C PHE A 57 -1.25 -5.75 -9.57
N GLY A 58 -0.82 -5.95 -10.79
CA GLY A 58 -1.67 -5.65 -11.93
C GLY A 58 -1.04 -5.88 -13.30
N VAL A 59 -1.62 -5.24 -14.30
CA VAL A 59 -1.26 -5.36 -15.71
C VAL A 59 -1.12 -3.98 -16.32
N LYS A 60 -0.02 -3.73 -17.00
CA LYS A 60 0.22 -2.55 -17.84
C LYS A 60 -0.57 -2.69 -19.13
N THR A 61 -1.40 -1.70 -19.44
CA THR A 61 -2.26 -1.70 -20.64
C THR A 61 -1.74 -0.73 -21.70
N ALA A 62 -2.42 0.39 -21.91
CA ALA A 62 -2.05 1.38 -22.89
C ALA A 62 -0.93 2.30 -22.38
N LYS A 63 -0.09 2.77 -23.26
CA LYS A 63 0.94 3.76 -22.92
C LYS A 63 0.30 5.07 -22.46
N LEU A 64 0.84 5.65 -21.40
CA LEU A 64 0.37 6.90 -20.80
C LEU A 64 1.57 7.68 -20.26
N GLY A 65 1.89 8.82 -20.89
CA GLY A 65 3.04 9.63 -20.49
C GLY A 65 4.35 8.86 -20.54
N ASN A 66 5.09 8.85 -19.42
CA ASN A 66 6.34 8.11 -19.25
C ASN A 66 6.13 6.68 -18.73
N GLY A 67 4.90 6.22 -18.64
CA GLY A 67 4.53 4.89 -18.14
C GLY A 67 3.33 4.33 -18.88
N TYR A 68 2.47 3.64 -18.13
CA TYR A 68 1.31 2.93 -18.68
C TYR A 68 0.07 3.21 -17.82
N LEU A 69 -1.09 3.12 -18.46
CA LEU A 69 -2.33 2.90 -17.75
C LEU A 69 -2.33 1.46 -17.23
N GLU A 70 -2.57 1.28 -15.95
CA GLU A 70 -2.51 0.00 -15.25
C GLU A 70 -3.89 -0.40 -14.76
N LEU A 71 -4.24 -1.68 -14.91
CA LEU A 71 -5.31 -2.32 -14.15
C LEU A 71 -4.67 -2.96 -12.93
N ALA A 72 -5.11 -2.60 -11.75
CA ALA A 72 -4.45 -3.00 -10.51
C ALA A 72 -5.42 -3.46 -9.44
N ALA A 73 -4.93 -4.31 -8.56
CA ALA A 73 -5.57 -4.71 -7.32
C ALA A 73 -4.58 -4.55 -6.17
N ARG A 74 -5.10 -4.24 -4.98
CA ARG A 74 -4.29 -4.11 -3.76
C ARG A 74 -4.68 -5.17 -2.74
N ALA A 75 -3.70 -5.93 -2.26
CA ALA A 75 -3.87 -6.80 -1.12
C ALA A 75 -3.84 -5.98 0.16
N THR A 76 -4.93 -5.99 0.91
CA THR A 76 -4.98 -5.42 2.26
C THR A 76 -5.03 -6.55 3.25
N PHE A 77 -4.24 -6.48 4.31
CA PHE A 77 -4.16 -7.54 5.33
C PHE A 77 -4.73 -7.04 6.67
N GLU A 78 -5.65 -6.08 6.61
CA GLU A 78 -6.24 -5.48 7.79
C GLU A 78 -7.49 -6.24 8.21
N VAL A 79 -7.40 -6.91 9.35
CA VAL A 79 -8.55 -7.52 10.02
C VAL A 79 -8.74 -6.81 11.36
N ILE A 80 -9.95 -6.30 11.59
CA ILE A 80 -10.40 -5.75 12.88
C ILE A 80 -11.29 -6.80 13.51
N HIS A 81 -10.81 -7.43 14.57
CA HIS A 81 -11.54 -8.47 15.27
C HIS A 81 -12.74 -7.92 16.04
N SER A 82 -13.75 -8.75 16.22
CA SER A 82 -14.89 -8.44 17.08
C SER A 82 -14.39 -8.22 18.51
N GLU A 83 -14.77 -7.09 19.10
CA GLU A 83 -14.38 -6.73 20.46
C GLU A 83 -15.47 -5.85 21.07
N HIS A 84 -15.82 -6.07 22.33
CA HIS A 84 -16.80 -5.28 23.10
C HIS A 84 -18.13 -5.01 22.38
N GLY A 85 -18.71 -6.01 21.71
CA GLY A 85 -19.99 -5.88 21.00
C GLY A 85 -19.89 -5.26 19.60
N LEU A 86 -18.69 -4.88 19.17
CA LEU A 86 -18.44 -4.43 17.79
C LEU A 86 -18.27 -5.63 16.85
N ARG A 87 -18.73 -5.47 15.61
CA ARG A 87 -18.57 -6.51 14.58
C ARG A 87 -17.11 -6.67 14.14
N GLN A 88 -16.78 -7.85 13.64
CA GLN A 88 -15.54 -8.06 12.90
C GLN A 88 -15.59 -7.33 11.56
N ARG A 89 -14.44 -6.78 11.14
CA ARG A 89 -14.23 -6.18 9.83
C ARG A 89 -13.11 -6.90 9.13
N SER A 90 -13.39 -7.41 7.94
CA SER A 90 -12.43 -8.17 7.14
C SER A 90 -11.68 -7.27 6.17
N SER A 91 -10.55 -7.79 5.66
CA SER A 91 -9.72 -7.10 4.69
C SER A 91 -10.50 -6.73 3.44
N SER A 92 -10.30 -5.52 2.94
CA SER A 92 -10.83 -5.07 1.66
C SER A 92 -10.04 -5.63 0.48
N LEU A 93 -10.64 -5.62 -0.70
CA LEU A 93 -9.98 -5.91 -1.96
C LEU A 93 -10.21 -4.73 -2.92
N PRO A 94 -9.41 -3.68 -2.83
CA PRO A 94 -9.44 -2.57 -3.77
C PRO A 94 -8.95 -3.00 -5.15
N VAL A 95 -9.76 -2.74 -6.17
CA VAL A 95 -9.45 -2.99 -7.58
C VAL A 95 -9.72 -1.72 -8.37
N GLY A 96 -8.90 -1.41 -9.36
CA GLY A 96 -9.12 -0.22 -10.16
C GLY A 96 -8.03 0.03 -11.18
N ILE A 97 -7.81 1.32 -11.42
CA ILE A 97 -6.83 1.80 -12.39
C ILE A 97 -5.75 2.61 -11.70
N GLY A 98 -4.58 2.62 -12.29
CA GLY A 98 -3.47 3.41 -11.81
C GLY A 98 -2.46 3.73 -12.89
N THR A 99 -1.42 4.43 -12.50
CA THR A 99 -0.25 4.66 -13.34
C THR A 99 0.97 4.91 -12.48
N TYR A 100 2.10 4.45 -12.94
CA TYR A 100 3.42 4.83 -12.45
C TYR A 100 4.12 5.64 -13.54
N GLN A 101 4.56 6.85 -13.17
CA GLN A 101 5.27 7.76 -14.05
C GLN A 101 6.68 7.97 -13.54
N GLU A 102 7.66 7.45 -14.26
CA GLU A 102 9.06 7.67 -13.95
C GLU A 102 9.56 8.97 -14.59
N THR A 103 10.23 9.80 -13.81
CA THR A 103 10.77 11.07 -14.23
C THR A 103 12.21 11.24 -13.75
N SER A 104 12.91 12.26 -14.24
CA SER A 104 14.27 12.59 -13.80
C SER A 104 14.38 13.01 -12.32
N VAL A 105 13.25 13.38 -11.71
CA VAL A 105 13.20 13.82 -10.31
C VAL A 105 12.60 12.79 -9.37
N GLY A 106 12.20 11.63 -9.87
CA GLY A 106 11.59 10.54 -9.11
C GLY A 106 10.38 9.95 -9.78
N GLY A 107 9.69 9.05 -9.06
CA GLY A 107 8.51 8.34 -9.53
C GLY A 107 7.22 8.90 -8.92
N PHE A 108 6.17 8.96 -9.71
CA PHE A 108 4.83 9.35 -9.29
C PHE A 108 3.88 8.17 -9.46
N PHE A 109 3.14 7.85 -8.41
CA PHE A 109 2.10 6.83 -8.39
C PHE A 109 0.75 7.51 -8.23
N LEU A 110 -0.18 7.21 -9.13
CA LEU A 110 -1.57 7.65 -9.06
C LEU A 110 -2.46 6.43 -9.17
N ASN A 111 -3.34 6.22 -8.19
CA ASN A 111 -4.24 5.08 -8.15
C ASN A 111 -5.66 5.51 -7.81
N ALA A 112 -6.63 4.90 -8.48
CA ALA A 112 -8.04 5.02 -8.18
C ALA A 112 -8.64 3.61 -8.03
N PHE A 113 -8.99 3.25 -6.81
CA PHE A 113 -9.50 1.92 -6.46
C PHE A 113 -10.95 1.97 -5.99
N TYR A 114 -11.65 0.88 -6.21
CA TYR A 114 -12.96 0.57 -5.64
C TYR A 114 -12.86 -0.75 -4.87
N ASP A 115 -13.32 -0.74 -3.63
CA ASP A 115 -13.36 -1.96 -2.81
C ASP A 115 -14.53 -2.85 -3.23
N ILE A 116 -14.22 -3.95 -3.89
CA ILE A 116 -15.21 -4.83 -4.51
C ILE A 116 -15.86 -5.83 -3.54
N ASN A 117 -15.30 -5.99 -2.33
CA ASN A 117 -15.77 -7.05 -1.43
C ASN A 117 -16.40 -6.56 -0.12
N GLN A 118 -15.88 -5.54 0.53
CA GLN A 118 -16.28 -5.17 1.89
C GLN A 118 -17.04 -3.83 1.97
N SER A 119 -16.32 -2.74 1.84
CA SER A 119 -16.86 -1.40 2.10
C SER A 119 -17.69 -0.83 0.96
N ARG A 120 -17.46 -1.31 -0.26
CA ARG A 120 -17.99 -0.71 -1.50
C ARG A 120 -17.61 0.78 -1.63
N GLY A 121 -16.51 1.14 -1.05
CA GLY A 121 -15.96 2.50 -1.05
C GLY A 121 -14.84 2.68 -2.06
N ASN A 122 -14.42 3.92 -2.23
CA ASN A 122 -13.36 4.31 -3.15
C ASN A 122 -12.11 4.78 -2.38
N LEU A 123 -10.96 4.53 -2.97
CA LEU A 123 -9.66 5.03 -2.56
C LEU A 123 -9.03 5.77 -3.74
N LEU A 124 -8.54 6.98 -3.52
CA LEU A 124 -7.72 7.72 -4.48
C LEU A 124 -6.38 7.99 -3.82
N GLU A 125 -5.30 7.61 -4.47
CA GLU A 125 -3.94 7.76 -3.95
C GLU A 125 -3.06 8.52 -4.93
N ALA A 126 -2.28 9.43 -4.40
CA ALA A 126 -1.18 10.07 -5.11
C ALA A 126 0.06 9.97 -4.22
N MET A 127 1.14 9.43 -4.76
CA MET A 127 2.41 9.26 -4.05
C MET A 127 3.58 9.64 -4.94
N TYR A 128 4.56 10.32 -4.35
CA TYR A 128 5.85 10.61 -4.94
C TYR A 128 6.93 9.84 -4.21
N ALA A 129 7.90 9.30 -4.95
CA ALA A 129 9.07 8.63 -4.43
C ALA A 129 10.33 9.19 -5.11
N ALA A 130 11.27 9.69 -4.33
CA ALA A 130 12.61 10.03 -4.80
C ALA A 130 13.56 8.85 -4.64
N GLU A 131 14.69 8.90 -5.32
CA GLU A 131 15.79 7.95 -5.17
C GLU A 131 17.09 8.71 -5.00
N PHE A 132 17.90 8.33 -4.00
CA PHE A 132 19.27 8.79 -3.90
C PHE A 132 20.18 7.72 -3.28
N LYS A 133 21.47 7.77 -3.63
CA LYS A 133 22.48 6.82 -3.15
C LYS A 133 23.45 7.53 -2.21
N LEU A 134 23.69 6.92 -1.07
CA LEU A 134 24.63 7.42 -0.07
C LEU A 134 25.29 6.23 0.65
N ALA A 135 26.62 6.27 0.77
CA ALA A 135 27.42 5.28 1.49
C ALA A 135 27.13 3.81 1.08
N GLY A 136 26.87 3.57 -0.21
CA GLY A 136 26.57 2.23 -0.74
C GLY A 136 25.14 1.76 -0.52
N LEU A 137 24.30 2.57 0.11
CA LEU A 137 22.87 2.32 0.31
C LEU A 137 22.05 3.14 -0.69
N THR A 138 20.85 2.64 -1.02
CA THR A 138 19.87 3.40 -1.79
C THR A 138 18.70 3.76 -0.90
N PHE A 139 18.34 5.03 -0.89
CA PHE A 139 17.26 5.61 -0.10
C PHE A 139 16.10 6.01 -1.02
N TYR A 140 14.90 5.61 -0.64
CA TYR A 140 13.66 5.98 -1.33
C TYR A 140 12.73 6.71 -0.35
N PRO A 141 12.89 8.02 -0.13
CA PRO A 141 11.90 8.79 0.61
C PRO A 141 10.63 8.94 -0.22
N GLN A 142 9.49 8.83 0.44
CA GLN A 142 8.19 8.84 -0.18
C GLN A 142 7.26 9.79 0.57
N ALA A 143 6.43 10.51 -0.17
CA ALA A 143 5.38 11.35 0.37
C ALA A 143 4.12 11.18 -0.47
N GLY A 144 2.96 11.14 0.17
CA GLY A 144 1.71 10.95 -0.53
C GLY A 144 0.49 11.33 0.27
N ILE A 145 -0.64 11.24 -0.41
CA ILE A 145 -1.97 11.42 0.17
C ILE A 145 -2.89 10.31 -0.32
N GLU A 146 -3.77 9.86 0.55
CA GLU A 146 -4.85 8.93 0.21
C GLU A 146 -6.19 9.55 0.59
N ARG A 147 -7.11 9.68 -0.35
CA ARG A 147 -8.49 10.04 -0.08
C ARG A 147 -9.32 8.77 0.05
N ARG A 148 -10.01 8.62 1.17
CA ARG A 148 -10.95 7.53 1.44
C ARG A 148 -12.38 8.05 1.38
N SER A 149 -13.26 7.36 0.66
CA SER A 149 -14.68 7.71 0.63
C SER A 149 -15.36 7.45 1.97
N ALA A 150 -16.53 8.06 2.17
CA ALA A 150 -17.34 7.85 3.37
C ALA A 150 -17.71 6.36 3.57
N ASN A 151 -18.03 5.63 2.49
CA ASN A 151 -18.34 4.21 2.57
C ASN A 151 -17.15 3.39 3.09
N TYR A 152 -15.95 3.67 2.59
CA TYR A 152 -14.73 3.00 3.04
C TYR A 152 -14.46 3.25 4.51
N ASN A 153 -14.44 4.51 4.92
CA ASN A 153 -14.22 4.88 6.31
C ASN A 153 -15.31 4.36 7.24
N ASN A 154 -16.57 4.41 6.81
CA ASN A 154 -17.68 3.95 7.63
C ASN A 154 -17.66 2.42 7.86
N TYR A 155 -17.15 1.65 6.89
CA TYR A 155 -16.93 0.22 7.09
C TYR A 155 -15.89 -0.06 8.18
N PHE A 156 -14.75 0.60 8.14
CA PHE A 156 -13.64 0.35 9.06
C PHE A 156 -13.76 1.10 10.40
N TYR A 157 -14.26 2.32 10.38
CA TYR A 157 -14.27 3.22 11.54
C TYR A 157 -15.67 3.59 12.02
N GLY A 158 -16.73 3.24 11.30
CA GLY A 158 -18.10 3.49 11.73
C GLY A 158 -18.53 2.59 12.90
N VAL A 159 -19.45 3.06 13.69
CA VAL A 159 -20.16 2.32 14.75
C VAL A 159 -21.64 2.44 14.49
N THR A 160 -22.30 1.33 14.17
CA THR A 160 -23.74 1.31 13.93
C THR A 160 -24.52 1.49 15.21
N THR A 161 -25.79 1.89 15.12
CA THR A 161 -26.69 2.02 16.29
C THR A 161 -26.80 0.70 17.06
N SER A 162 -26.85 -0.43 16.34
CA SER A 162 -26.91 -1.75 16.96
C SER A 162 -25.59 -2.13 17.66
N GLU A 163 -24.44 -1.77 17.10
CA GLU A 163 -23.15 -1.94 17.78
C GLU A 163 -23.04 -1.08 19.02
N ALA A 164 -23.47 0.17 18.95
CA ALA A 164 -23.50 1.09 20.09
C ALA A 164 -24.37 0.53 21.23
N ALA A 165 -25.56 0.03 20.92
CA ALA A 165 -26.46 -0.59 21.88
C ALA A 165 -25.87 -1.85 22.54
N ARG A 166 -25.21 -2.72 21.75
CA ARG A 166 -24.56 -3.93 22.28
C ARG A 166 -23.33 -3.63 23.11
N SER A 167 -22.52 -2.68 22.67
CA SER A 167 -21.27 -2.35 23.35
C SER A 167 -21.48 -1.65 24.68
N ARG A 168 -22.55 -0.84 24.80
CA ARG A 168 -22.83 0.06 25.93
C ARG A 168 -21.66 0.98 26.31
N ARG A 169 -20.63 1.02 25.47
CA ARG A 169 -19.36 1.72 25.72
C ARG A 169 -19.05 2.75 24.65
N TYR A 170 -19.46 2.48 23.41
CA TYR A 170 -19.19 3.34 22.26
C TYR A 170 -20.49 3.88 21.70
N HIS A 171 -20.54 5.17 21.42
CA HIS A 171 -21.70 5.79 20.76
C HIS A 171 -21.69 5.47 19.25
N ALA A 172 -22.87 5.56 18.64
CA ALA A 172 -22.99 5.42 17.20
C ALA A 172 -22.20 6.51 16.48
N TYR A 173 -21.46 6.13 15.46
CA TYR A 173 -20.63 7.03 14.70
C TYR A 173 -20.68 6.68 13.21
N ARG A 174 -20.98 7.68 12.39
CA ARG A 174 -20.93 7.57 10.93
C ARG A 174 -19.74 8.34 10.41
N ALA A 175 -18.72 7.61 9.93
CA ALA A 175 -17.53 8.20 9.38
C ALA A 175 -17.81 8.83 8.01
N GLY A 176 -17.33 10.04 7.79
CA GLY A 176 -17.33 10.72 6.50
C GLY A 176 -16.11 10.33 5.65
N SER A 177 -15.90 11.03 4.53
CA SER A 177 -14.68 10.91 3.74
C SER A 177 -13.50 11.57 4.46
N SER A 178 -12.29 11.05 4.23
CA SER A 178 -11.05 11.62 4.75
C SER A 178 -9.99 11.78 3.67
N VAL A 179 -9.01 12.62 3.97
CA VAL A 179 -7.74 12.73 3.26
C VAL A 179 -6.64 12.44 4.27
N ASP A 180 -5.85 11.43 3.99
CA ASP A 180 -4.86 10.86 4.89
C ASP A 180 -3.45 11.06 4.29
N PRO A 181 -2.70 12.07 4.73
CA PRO A 181 -1.31 12.24 4.29
C PRO A 181 -0.42 11.12 4.81
N MET A 182 0.61 10.78 4.05
CA MET A 182 1.59 9.76 4.43
C MET A 182 3.02 10.15 4.08
N LEU A 183 3.94 9.66 4.89
CA LEU A 183 5.38 9.68 4.64
C LEU A 183 5.94 8.28 4.81
N ALA A 184 6.91 7.93 3.99
CA ALA A 184 7.63 6.68 4.12
C ALA A 184 9.10 6.84 3.74
N LEU A 185 9.91 5.94 4.23
CA LEU A 185 11.30 5.77 3.83
C LEU A 185 11.58 4.29 3.62
N THR A 186 12.09 3.94 2.46
CA THR A 186 12.68 2.64 2.19
C THR A 186 14.17 2.78 2.04
N VAL A 187 14.93 1.93 2.71
CA VAL A 187 16.39 1.82 2.58
C VAL A 187 16.71 0.46 1.98
N GLU A 188 17.38 0.46 0.85
CA GLU A 188 17.88 -0.75 0.21
C GLU A 188 19.35 -0.94 0.54
N VAL A 189 19.68 -2.13 1.01
CA VAL A 189 21.02 -2.54 1.46
C VAL A 189 21.51 -3.66 0.55
N PRO A 190 22.56 -3.47 -0.26
CA PRO A 190 23.15 -4.56 -1.03
C PRO A 190 23.86 -5.55 -0.07
N LEU A 191 23.41 -6.81 -0.07
CA LEU A 191 23.98 -7.88 0.74
C LEU A 191 25.02 -8.69 -0.05
N SER A 192 24.76 -8.91 -1.33
CA SER A 192 25.67 -9.52 -2.28
C SER A 192 25.30 -9.09 -3.71
N GLN A 193 25.87 -9.71 -4.74
CA GLN A 193 25.65 -9.33 -6.13
C GLN A 193 24.18 -9.28 -6.54
N ASN A 194 23.36 -10.22 -6.06
CA ASN A 194 21.93 -10.33 -6.40
C ASN A 194 20.99 -10.33 -5.19
N TRP A 195 21.52 -10.24 -3.96
CA TRP A 195 20.73 -10.24 -2.76
C TRP A 195 20.69 -8.84 -2.13
N PHE A 196 19.49 -8.42 -1.76
CA PHE A 196 19.22 -7.10 -1.18
C PHE A 196 18.39 -7.22 0.08
N GLY A 197 18.73 -6.41 1.07
CA GLY A 197 17.88 -6.12 2.21
C GLY A 197 17.05 -4.88 1.93
N ASN A 198 15.79 -4.88 2.34
CA ASN A 198 14.89 -3.74 2.23
C ASN A 198 14.30 -3.44 3.60
N ILE A 199 14.44 -2.22 4.05
CA ILE A 199 13.90 -1.74 5.32
C ILE A 199 12.97 -0.59 5.01
N THR A 200 11.69 -0.74 5.35
CA THR A 200 10.68 0.29 5.11
C THR A 200 9.97 0.67 6.39
N TYR A 201 9.76 1.97 6.58
CA TYR A 201 8.85 2.49 7.59
C TYR A 201 7.92 3.52 6.95
N ARG A 202 6.61 3.37 7.18
CA ARG A 202 5.57 4.25 6.68
C ARG A 202 4.70 4.74 7.83
N ARG A 203 4.40 6.03 7.83
CA ARG A 203 3.44 6.67 8.70
C ARG A 203 2.35 7.36 7.88
N LYS A 204 1.11 7.09 8.22
CA LYS A 204 -0.08 7.71 7.65
C LYS A 204 -0.86 8.38 8.77
N TRP A 205 -1.30 9.60 8.56
CA TRP A 205 -2.15 10.34 9.49
C TRP A 205 -3.59 10.24 9.02
N LEU A 206 -4.47 9.72 9.86
CA LEU A 206 -5.90 9.62 9.57
C LEU A 206 -6.54 11.00 9.61
N GLY A 207 -7.30 11.32 8.57
CA GLY A 207 -8.13 12.52 8.55
C GLY A 207 -9.25 12.45 9.62
N LYS A 208 -9.78 13.61 10.01
CA LYS A 208 -10.74 13.74 11.12
C LYS A 208 -11.93 12.79 11.05
N ALA A 209 -12.50 12.61 9.86
CA ALA A 209 -13.63 11.71 9.67
C ALA A 209 -13.37 10.25 10.07
N ALA A 210 -12.11 9.81 10.07
CA ALA A 210 -11.70 8.50 10.58
C ALA A 210 -11.21 8.61 12.04
N SER A 211 -10.36 9.60 12.34
CA SER A 211 -9.72 9.72 13.66
C SER A 211 -10.68 10.11 14.79
N ASP A 212 -11.79 10.79 14.49
CA ASP A 212 -12.81 11.18 15.49
C ASP A 212 -13.75 10.02 15.87
N SER A 213 -13.59 8.85 15.24
CA SER A 213 -14.35 7.65 15.59
C SER A 213 -14.05 7.22 17.04
N PRO A 214 -15.08 6.84 17.83
CA PRO A 214 -14.89 6.41 19.22
C PRO A 214 -14.07 5.11 19.37
N ILE A 215 -13.88 4.37 18.28
CA ILE A 215 -13.09 3.13 18.26
C ILE A 215 -11.65 3.32 17.78
N VAL A 216 -11.28 4.52 17.35
CA VAL A 216 -9.92 4.85 16.93
C VAL A 216 -9.11 5.31 18.13
N ASN A 217 -8.07 4.55 18.47
CA ASN A 217 -7.22 4.83 19.64
C ASN A 217 -6.07 5.79 19.30
N ARG A 218 -5.63 5.78 18.05
CA ARG A 218 -4.56 6.64 17.53
C ARG A 218 -4.93 7.11 16.14
N SER A 219 -4.76 8.38 15.87
CA SER A 219 -4.96 8.99 14.56
C SER A 219 -3.81 8.70 13.56
N ILE A 220 -2.96 7.74 13.87
CA ILE A 220 -1.76 7.39 13.09
C ILE A 220 -1.77 5.89 12.79
N GLU A 221 -1.50 5.53 11.54
CA GLU A 221 -1.19 4.17 11.10
C GLU A 221 0.29 4.07 10.81
N ASN A 222 0.99 3.18 11.51
CA ASN A 222 2.38 2.86 11.25
C ASN A 222 2.48 1.46 10.65
N LEU A 223 3.30 1.34 9.62
CA LEU A 223 3.69 0.07 9.01
C LEU A 223 5.20 0.06 8.86
N GLY A 224 5.81 -1.03 9.25
CA GLY A 224 7.22 -1.28 9.00
C GLY A 224 7.44 -2.68 8.46
N PHE A 225 8.44 -2.87 7.64
CA PHE A 225 8.91 -4.20 7.28
C PHE A 225 10.42 -4.24 7.04
N VAL A 226 10.97 -5.42 7.23
CA VAL A 226 12.32 -5.79 6.81
C VAL A 226 12.20 -7.01 5.92
N ALA A 227 12.76 -6.94 4.73
CA ALA A 227 12.72 -8.02 3.76
C ALA A 227 14.11 -8.33 3.22
N VAL A 228 14.31 -9.58 2.82
CA VAL A 228 15.47 -10.01 2.02
C VAL A 228 14.94 -10.52 0.70
N SER A 229 15.51 -10.06 -0.39
CA SER A 229 15.08 -10.38 -1.75
C SER A 229 16.25 -10.74 -2.66
N TYR A 230 15.95 -11.58 -3.63
CA TYR A 230 16.83 -11.88 -4.78
C TYR A 230 16.40 -11.01 -5.95
N ARG A 231 17.35 -10.33 -6.57
CA ARG A 231 17.14 -9.48 -7.75
C ARG A 231 17.42 -10.23 -9.04
N PHE A 232 16.39 -10.38 -9.82
CA PHE A 232 16.42 -10.86 -11.21
C PHE A 232 16.69 -9.69 -12.16
N LYS A 233 17.51 -9.94 -13.20
CA LYS A 233 17.92 -8.94 -14.21
C LYS A 233 17.48 -9.33 -15.60
#